data_7ac08d9a270fdf9783ab0106aa274140
#
_entry.id   7ac08d9a270fdf9783ab0106aa274140
#
_cell.length_a   1.000
_cell.length_b   1.000
_cell.length_c   1.000
_cell.angle_alpha   90.00
_cell.angle_beta   90.00
_cell.angle_gamma   90.00
#
_symmetry.space_group_name_H-M   'P 1'
#
loop_
_entity.id
_entity.type
_entity.pdbx_description
1 polymer ?
#
loop_
_entity_poly.entity_id
_entity_poly.type
_entity_poly.pdbx_seq_one_letter_code
_entity_poly.pdbx_strand_id
1 'polypeptide(L)'
;MAKLSRPRRGSLQYWPRKRALKTLPSVNWDGIIKANSDKKILGFIGYKVGMKSLYVKDNTPDSMTKNKRIVIPITILECPPMKILSVRFYKNKKVVSDVLLNDLDKSLKRKIKIPGKITKKIEDIKDFDDVRILAYSLVNNTSIKKRPDIVEIALSGTKEDKLNFIKENLNKEINPQDVFKLKDLVDTHGLTKGKGLQGPVKRFGIGLRQHKSEKGQRKVGSIG
;
A
#
# COMPACT_ATOMS: atom_id res chain seq x y z
N MET A 1 -13.57 21.24 36.81
CA MET A 1 -12.71 20.07 36.50
C MET A 1 -13.54 19.00 35.79
N ALA A 2 -13.07 18.46 34.69
CA ALA A 2 -13.76 17.35 34.04
C ALA A 2 -13.67 16.10 34.93
N LYS A 3 -14.78 15.64 35.46
CA LYS A 3 -14.82 14.38 36.22
C LYS A 3 -14.58 13.22 35.27
N LEU A 4 -13.50 12.46 35.47
CA LEU A 4 -13.23 11.19 34.81
C LEU A 4 -14.19 10.11 35.34
N SER A 5 -15.48 10.26 35.07
CA SER A 5 -16.50 9.32 35.54
C SER A 5 -16.87 8.23 34.54
N ARG A 6 -16.19 8.18 33.38
CA ARG A 6 -16.45 7.20 32.34
C ARG A 6 -15.39 6.12 32.30
N PRO A 7 -15.77 4.85 32.08
CA PRO A 7 -14.80 3.84 31.71
C PRO A 7 -14.03 4.23 30.46
N ARG A 8 -12.82 3.75 30.32
CA ARG A 8 -11.99 3.94 29.14
C ARG A 8 -12.69 3.39 27.90
N ARG A 9 -12.81 4.21 26.83
CA ARG A 9 -13.42 3.81 25.57
C ARG A 9 -12.38 3.65 24.46
N GLY A 10 -12.59 2.69 23.58
CA GLY A 10 -11.74 2.38 22.43
C GLY A 10 -10.56 1.49 22.81
N SER A 11 -10.00 0.81 21.82
CA SER A 11 -8.86 -0.07 21.98
C SER A 11 -7.56 0.71 22.16
N LEU A 12 -6.73 0.28 23.11
CA LEU A 12 -5.36 0.79 23.29
C LEU A 12 -4.38 0.27 22.24
N GLN A 13 -4.72 -0.78 21.50
CA GLN A 13 -3.90 -1.32 20.40
C GLN A 13 -3.66 -0.31 19.27
N TYR A 14 -4.56 0.67 19.12
CA TYR A 14 -4.46 1.73 18.12
C TYR A 14 -3.92 3.05 18.68
N TRP A 15 -3.12 3.00 19.73
CA TRP A 15 -2.43 4.13 20.31
C TRP A 15 -0.95 4.16 19.93
N PRO A 16 -0.33 5.33 19.78
CA PRO A 16 -0.93 6.67 19.80
C PRO A 16 -1.79 6.93 18.55
N ARG A 17 -2.85 7.73 18.71
CA ARG A 17 -3.74 8.10 17.60
C ARG A 17 -3.04 9.08 16.67
N LYS A 18 -2.51 8.58 15.56
CA LYS A 18 -1.82 9.37 14.54
C LYS A 18 -2.70 9.54 13.29
N ARG A 19 -2.40 10.54 12.49
CA ARG A 19 -2.92 10.67 11.13
C ARG A 19 -2.06 9.84 10.18
N ALA A 20 -2.69 9.14 9.25
CA ALA A 20 -1.98 8.50 8.17
C ALA A 20 -1.37 9.57 7.25
N LEU A 21 -0.08 9.46 6.97
CA LEU A 21 0.62 10.37 6.06
C LEU A 21 0.47 9.93 4.61
N LYS A 22 0.24 8.63 4.36
CA LYS A 22 0.16 8.03 3.04
C LYS A 22 -1.13 7.24 2.89
N THR A 23 -1.70 7.24 1.69
CA THR A 23 -2.83 6.36 1.33
C THR A 23 -2.38 4.92 1.15
N LEU A 24 -1.18 4.70 0.61
CA LEU A 24 -0.51 3.41 0.56
C LEU A 24 0.44 3.29 1.75
N PRO A 25 0.17 2.42 2.72
CA PRO A 25 1.06 2.21 3.86
C PRO A 25 2.35 1.54 3.43
N SER A 26 3.41 1.77 4.19
CA SER A 26 4.68 1.07 4.00
C SER A 26 4.55 -0.36 4.52
N VAL A 27 5.06 -1.31 3.76
CA VAL A 27 5.08 -2.74 4.10
C VAL A 27 6.45 -3.10 4.68
N ASN A 28 6.47 -3.93 5.72
CA ASN A 28 7.69 -4.53 6.22
C ASN A 28 8.03 -5.78 5.39
N TRP A 29 8.88 -5.61 4.41
CA TRP A 29 9.23 -6.66 3.46
C TRP A 29 10.14 -7.74 4.05
N ASP A 30 10.92 -7.44 5.08
CA ASP A 30 11.93 -8.37 5.63
C ASP A 30 11.31 -9.68 6.14
N GLY A 31 10.10 -9.62 6.71
CA GLY A 31 9.36 -10.80 7.14
C GLY A 31 8.79 -11.60 5.97
N ILE A 32 8.30 -10.91 4.95
CA ILE A 32 7.61 -11.50 3.79
C ILE A 32 8.62 -12.20 2.86
N ILE A 33 9.80 -11.61 2.66
CA ILE A 33 10.88 -12.19 1.83
C ILE A 33 11.27 -13.58 2.34
N LYS A 34 11.36 -13.76 3.66
CA LYS A 34 11.73 -15.04 4.27
C LYS A 34 10.67 -16.12 4.08
N ALA A 35 9.40 -15.75 4.02
CA ALA A 35 8.28 -16.68 3.92
C ALA A 35 7.97 -17.11 2.49
N ASN A 36 8.39 -16.36 1.47
CA ASN A 36 8.02 -16.56 0.08
C ASN A 36 9.27 -16.63 -0.81
N SER A 37 9.86 -17.83 -0.92
CA SER A 37 11.02 -18.06 -1.79
C SER A 37 10.69 -18.15 -3.28
N ASP A 38 9.47 -18.57 -3.62
CA ASP A 38 9.13 -19.01 -4.98
C ASP A 38 8.55 -17.91 -5.88
N LYS A 39 8.15 -16.77 -5.32
CA LYS A 39 7.56 -15.67 -6.09
C LYS A 39 8.61 -14.59 -6.36
N LYS A 40 8.81 -14.25 -7.64
CA LYS A 40 9.77 -13.21 -8.04
C LYS A 40 9.39 -11.83 -7.50
N ILE A 41 8.12 -11.41 -7.61
CA ILE A 41 7.60 -10.14 -7.09
C ILE A 41 6.58 -10.39 -5.97
N LEU A 42 6.70 -9.68 -4.85
CA LEU A 42 5.96 -9.96 -3.62
C LEU A 42 4.75 -9.06 -3.38
N GLY A 43 4.41 -8.18 -4.29
CA GLY A 43 3.28 -7.29 -4.09
C GLY A 43 2.75 -6.65 -5.36
N PHE A 44 1.55 -6.08 -5.27
CA PHE A 44 0.88 -5.41 -6.37
C PHE A 44 0.05 -4.23 -5.88
N ILE A 45 -0.28 -3.28 -6.79
CA ILE A 45 -1.14 -2.14 -6.48
C ILE A 45 -2.55 -2.45 -7.01
N GLY A 46 -3.52 -2.52 -6.09
CA GLY A 46 -4.92 -2.71 -6.44
C GLY A 46 -5.80 -1.56 -5.94
N TYR A 47 -6.89 -1.31 -6.64
CA TYR A 47 -7.88 -0.28 -6.33
C TYR A 47 -9.22 -0.93 -6.03
N LYS A 48 -9.76 -0.68 -4.85
CA LYS A 48 -11.06 -1.20 -4.46
C LYS A 48 -12.17 -0.50 -5.25
N VAL A 49 -12.85 -1.25 -6.10
CA VAL A 49 -14.00 -0.79 -6.88
C VAL A 49 -15.27 -0.88 -6.06
N GLY A 50 -15.49 -2.02 -5.39
CA GLY A 50 -16.68 -2.25 -4.60
C GLY A 50 -16.77 -3.66 -4.04
N MET A 51 -17.93 -3.97 -3.51
CA MET A 51 -18.26 -5.29 -2.99
C MET A 51 -19.53 -5.80 -3.67
N LYS A 52 -19.57 -7.11 -3.91
CA LYS A 52 -20.74 -7.83 -4.43
C LYS A 52 -20.90 -9.16 -3.72
N SER A 53 -21.99 -9.84 -3.96
CA SER A 53 -22.23 -11.21 -3.51
C SER A 53 -22.03 -12.16 -4.67
N LEU A 54 -21.40 -13.30 -4.40
CA LEU A 54 -21.15 -14.34 -5.39
C LEU A 54 -21.72 -15.67 -4.92
N TYR A 55 -22.37 -16.39 -5.83
CA TYR A 55 -22.80 -17.77 -5.60
C TYR A 55 -21.60 -18.70 -5.79
N VAL A 56 -21.31 -19.50 -4.78
CA VAL A 56 -20.21 -20.46 -4.78
C VAL A 56 -20.71 -21.81 -4.32
N LYS A 57 -20.20 -22.89 -4.93
CA LYS A 57 -20.40 -24.24 -4.42
C LYS A 57 -19.39 -24.49 -3.31
N ASP A 58 -19.85 -24.83 -2.12
CA ASP A 58 -18.99 -25.13 -1.00
C ASP A 58 -18.39 -26.53 -1.13
N ASN A 59 -17.09 -26.61 -1.32
CA ASN A 59 -16.34 -27.86 -1.38
C ASN A 59 -15.48 -28.08 -0.11
N THR A 60 -15.69 -27.28 0.95
CA THR A 60 -14.95 -27.41 2.19
C THR A 60 -15.23 -28.76 2.84
N PRO A 61 -14.21 -29.58 3.17
CA PRO A 61 -14.41 -30.80 3.92
C PRO A 61 -15.03 -30.49 5.27
N ASP A 62 -15.93 -31.33 5.75
CA ASP A 62 -16.59 -31.25 7.06
C ASP A 62 -17.45 -30.01 7.32
N SER A 63 -17.80 -29.26 6.26
CA SER A 63 -18.75 -28.14 6.34
C SER A 63 -20.21 -28.65 6.34
N MET A 64 -21.08 -28.04 7.14
CA MET A 64 -22.54 -28.29 7.11
C MET A 64 -23.18 -27.86 5.80
N THR A 65 -22.50 -27.03 5.01
CA THR A 65 -22.95 -26.54 3.70
C THR A 65 -22.25 -27.23 2.53
N LYS A 66 -21.51 -28.31 2.78
CA LYS A 66 -20.81 -29.09 1.76
C LYS A 66 -21.72 -29.45 0.59
N ASN A 67 -21.21 -29.21 -0.63
CA ASN A 67 -21.92 -29.41 -1.88
C ASN A 67 -23.16 -28.52 -2.14
N LYS A 68 -23.52 -27.63 -1.22
CA LYS A 68 -24.60 -26.66 -1.39
C LYS A 68 -24.09 -25.39 -2.07
N ARG A 69 -24.97 -24.65 -2.73
CA ARG A 69 -24.70 -23.29 -3.20
C ARG A 69 -24.85 -22.32 -2.05
N ILE A 70 -23.80 -21.60 -1.74
CA ILE A 70 -23.77 -20.56 -0.71
C ILE A 70 -23.50 -19.21 -1.34
N VAL A 71 -23.95 -18.15 -0.69
CA VAL A 71 -23.67 -16.75 -1.09
C VAL A 71 -22.58 -16.22 -0.21
N ILE A 72 -21.48 -15.77 -0.81
CA ILE A 72 -20.36 -15.16 -0.11
C ILE A 72 -20.15 -13.71 -0.56
N PRO A 73 -19.80 -12.78 0.35
CA PRO A 73 -19.42 -11.44 -0.04
C PRO A 73 -18.02 -11.46 -0.68
N ILE A 74 -17.88 -10.76 -1.79
CA ILE A 74 -16.59 -10.58 -2.48
C ILE A 74 -16.25 -9.11 -2.60
N THR A 75 -14.95 -8.82 -2.62
CA THR A 75 -14.43 -7.50 -2.93
C THR A 75 -13.82 -7.50 -4.32
N ILE A 76 -14.22 -6.54 -5.14
CA ILE A 76 -13.70 -6.36 -6.50
C ILE A 76 -12.57 -5.34 -6.44
N LEU A 77 -11.40 -5.75 -6.92
CA LEU A 77 -10.22 -4.90 -7.05
C LEU A 77 -9.88 -4.72 -8.53
N GLU A 78 -9.71 -3.48 -8.94
CA GLU A 78 -9.12 -3.13 -10.24
C GLU A 78 -7.60 -3.09 -10.08
N CYS A 79 -6.90 -3.85 -10.88
CA CYS A 79 -5.45 -3.98 -10.83
C CYS A 79 -4.84 -3.59 -12.17
N PRO A 80 -4.64 -2.27 -12.45
CA PRO A 80 -3.97 -1.83 -13.65
C PRO A 80 -2.54 -2.34 -13.70
N PRO A 81 -1.95 -2.58 -14.89
CA PRO A 81 -0.57 -2.96 -15.02
C PRO A 81 0.37 -2.01 -14.27
N MET A 82 1.51 -2.53 -13.82
CA MET A 82 2.55 -1.74 -13.19
C MET A 82 3.81 -1.72 -14.05
N LYS A 83 4.58 -0.64 -13.95
CA LYS A 83 5.94 -0.55 -14.49
C LYS A 83 6.94 -0.22 -13.39
N ILE A 84 8.17 -0.59 -13.60
CA ILE A 84 9.27 -0.27 -12.70
C ILE A 84 9.68 1.19 -12.93
N LEU A 85 9.72 1.97 -11.87
CA LEU A 85 10.18 3.36 -11.87
C LEU A 85 11.68 3.45 -11.61
N SER A 86 12.12 2.78 -10.55
CA SER A 86 13.52 2.77 -10.13
C SER A 86 13.87 1.48 -9.39
N VAL A 87 15.15 1.23 -9.31
CA VAL A 87 15.74 0.11 -8.57
C VAL A 87 16.45 0.67 -7.35
N ARG A 88 16.09 0.16 -6.18
CA ARG A 88 16.59 0.63 -4.89
C ARG A 88 17.48 -0.41 -4.24
N PHE A 89 18.71 -0.02 -3.94
CA PHE A 89 19.72 -0.86 -3.33
C PHE A 89 19.84 -0.62 -1.83
N TYR A 90 19.87 -1.70 -1.08
CA TYR A 90 19.96 -1.69 0.38
C TYR A 90 21.25 -2.32 0.86
N LYS A 91 21.86 -1.71 1.88
CA LYS A 91 22.95 -2.30 2.67
C LYS A 91 22.66 -2.06 4.15
N ASN A 92 22.77 -3.09 4.96
CA ASN A 92 22.47 -3.05 6.39
C ASN A 92 21.08 -2.41 6.67
N LYS A 93 20.06 -2.78 5.88
CA LYS A 93 18.68 -2.26 5.95
C LYS A 93 18.54 -0.76 5.66
N LYS A 94 19.59 -0.10 5.20
CA LYS A 94 19.55 1.31 4.78
C LYS A 94 19.65 1.41 3.26
N VAL A 95 18.98 2.40 2.70
CA VAL A 95 19.07 2.70 1.27
C VAL A 95 20.44 3.30 0.97
N VAL A 96 21.19 2.66 0.09
CA VAL A 96 22.51 3.13 -0.40
C VAL A 96 22.34 3.97 -1.65
N SER A 97 21.59 3.46 -2.61
CA SER A 97 21.36 4.15 -3.87
C SER A 97 20.00 3.82 -4.46
N ASP A 98 19.52 4.73 -5.28
CA ASP A 98 18.28 4.59 -6.04
C ASP A 98 18.60 4.94 -7.50
N VAL A 99 18.34 4.00 -8.42
CA VAL A 99 18.63 4.14 -9.84
C VAL A 99 17.32 4.25 -10.60
N LEU A 100 17.06 5.41 -11.16
CA LEU A 100 15.90 5.64 -12.02
C LEU A 100 16.10 4.98 -13.38
N LEU A 101 15.01 4.51 -14.00
CA LEU A 101 15.01 4.03 -15.37
C LEU A 101 14.92 5.18 -16.37
N ASN A 102 15.46 4.97 -17.58
CA ASN A 102 15.53 6.01 -18.60
C ASN A 102 14.18 6.30 -19.28
N ASP A 103 13.38 5.24 -19.48
CA ASP A 103 12.10 5.36 -20.20
C ASP A 103 10.94 5.50 -19.21
N LEU A 104 10.63 6.75 -18.86
CA LEU A 104 9.60 7.07 -17.89
C LEU A 104 8.37 7.69 -18.57
N ASP A 105 7.20 7.17 -18.25
CA ASP A 105 5.93 7.68 -18.79
C ASP A 105 5.68 9.14 -18.42
N LYS A 106 5.14 9.89 -19.36
CA LYS A 106 4.75 11.31 -19.17
C LYS A 106 3.76 11.51 -18.02
N SER A 107 2.97 10.49 -17.68
CA SER A 107 2.01 10.51 -16.57
C SER A 107 2.66 10.74 -15.21
N LEU A 108 3.90 10.25 -15.04
CA LEU A 108 4.69 10.41 -13.82
C LEU A 108 5.01 11.86 -13.47
N LYS A 109 5.05 12.77 -14.45
CA LYS A 109 5.24 14.22 -14.21
C LYS A 109 4.19 14.81 -13.26
N ARG A 110 3.02 14.19 -13.17
CA ARG A 110 1.97 14.59 -12.23
C ARG A 110 2.23 14.18 -10.78
N LYS A 111 3.22 13.32 -10.55
CA LYS A 111 3.53 12.77 -9.23
C LYS A 111 4.93 13.15 -8.76
N ILE A 112 5.91 13.08 -9.65
CA ILE A 112 7.33 13.34 -9.37
C ILE A 112 7.90 14.27 -10.44
N LYS A 113 8.99 14.98 -10.08
CA LYS A 113 9.80 15.72 -11.04
C LYS A 113 10.76 14.74 -11.72
N ILE A 114 10.60 14.54 -13.03
CA ILE A 114 11.46 13.66 -13.80
C ILE A 114 12.75 14.44 -14.13
N PRO A 115 13.94 13.91 -13.81
CA PRO A 115 15.20 14.54 -14.20
C PRO A 115 15.39 14.50 -15.72
N GLY A 116 16.04 15.51 -16.28
CA GLY A 116 16.32 15.56 -17.72
C GLY A 116 17.42 14.61 -18.17
N LYS A 117 18.36 14.25 -17.26
CA LYS A 117 19.44 13.29 -17.50
C LYS A 117 19.52 12.31 -16.32
N ILE A 118 19.65 11.04 -16.63
CA ILE A 118 19.87 9.96 -15.65
C ILE A 118 21.31 9.52 -15.79
N THR A 119 22.10 9.73 -14.76
CA THR A 119 23.55 9.50 -14.76
C THR A 119 23.97 8.14 -14.18
N LYS A 120 23.16 7.60 -13.26
CA LYS A 120 23.49 6.35 -12.56
C LYS A 120 22.95 5.14 -13.32
N LYS A 121 23.77 4.13 -13.50
CA LYS A 121 23.40 2.82 -14.05
C LYS A 121 23.29 1.78 -12.95
N ILE A 122 22.53 0.73 -13.22
CA ILE A 122 22.35 -0.41 -12.27
C ILE A 122 23.68 -1.11 -12.02
N GLU A 123 24.55 -1.16 -13.02
CA GLU A 123 25.84 -1.85 -13.00
C GLU A 123 26.90 -1.13 -12.16
N ASP A 124 26.72 0.17 -11.90
CA ASP A 124 27.67 0.97 -11.13
C ASP A 124 27.68 0.58 -9.63
N ILE A 125 26.62 -0.09 -9.16
CA ILE A 125 26.45 -0.38 -7.74
C ILE A 125 26.79 -1.85 -7.49
N LYS A 126 27.95 -2.08 -6.86
CA LYS A 126 28.45 -3.44 -6.56
C LYS A 126 28.21 -3.86 -5.09
N ASP A 127 28.17 -2.90 -4.18
CA ASP A 127 28.13 -3.15 -2.74
C ASP A 127 26.72 -2.96 -2.17
N PHE A 128 25.94 -4.05 -2.11
CA PHE A 128 24.59 -4.07 -1.57
C PHE A 128 24.21 -5.45 -1.03
N ASP A 129 23.23 -5.50 -0.13
CA ASP A 129 22.71 -6.73 0.48
C ASP A 129 21.39 -7.16 -0.12
N ASP A 130 20.52 -6.22 -0.41
CA ASP A 130 19.16 -6.46 -0.94
C ASP A 130 18.81 -5.44 -2.01
N VAL A 131 17.92 -5.86 -2.92
CA VAL A 131 17.40 -5.01 -4.00
C VAL A 131 15.88 -5.03 -3.97
N ARG A 132 15.27 -3.84 -4.05
CA ARG A 132 13.82 -3.65 -4.16
C ARG A 132 13.51 -2.77 -5.34
N ILE A 133 12.30 -2.88 -5.84
CA ILE A 133 11.80 -2.04 -6.94
C ILE A 133 10.83 -0.99 -6.42
N LEU A 134 10.91 0.21 -6.98
CA LEU A 134 9.83 1.17 -6.93
C LEU A 134 8.99 0.99 -8.19
N ALA A 135 7.77 0.51 -8.02
CA ALA A 135 6.84 0.33 -9.13
C ALA A 135 5.75 1.41 -9.09
N TYR A 136 5.21 1.73 -10.24
CA TYR A 136 4.08 2.64 -10.37
C TYR A 136 2.96 2.02 -11.20
N SER A 137 1.73 2.39 -10.86
CA SER A 137 0.53 1.88 -11.54
C SER A 137 0.23 2.70 -12.81
N LEU A 138 -0.12 2.01 -13.90
CA LEU A 138 -0.59 2.62 -15.16
C LEU A 138 -2.08 3.01 -15.07
N VAL A 139 -2.42 3.72 -14.03
CA VAL A 139 -3.81 4.07 -13.70
C VAL A 139 -4.48 4.99 -14.74
N ASN A 140 -3.72 5.63 -15.63
CA ASN A 140 -4.28 6.44 -16.71
C ASN A 140 -5.11 5.63 -17.71
N ASN A 141 -4.84 4.31 -17.82
CA ASN A 141 -5.58 3.39 -18.66
C ASN A 141 -6.95 3.04 -18.07
N THR A 142 -7.18 3.45 -16.84
CA THR A 142 -8.45 3.28 -16.13
C THR A 142 -9.06 4.64 -15.81
N SER A 143 -10.36 4.69 -15.59
CA SER A 143 -11.06 5.94 -15.22
C SER A 143 -10.94 6.30 -13.73
N ILE A 144 -10.14 5.55 -12.94
CA ILE A 144 -10.06 5.68 -11.48
C ILE A 144 -9.44 7.02 -11.06
N LYS A 145 -8.27 7.34 -11.61
CA LYS A 145 -7.57 8.60 -11.33
C LYS A 145 -6.48 8.93 -12.36
N LYS A 146 -6.06 10.21 -12.36
CA LYS A 146 -5.08 10.73 -13.31
C LYS A 146 -3.63 10.64 -12.84
N ARG A 147 -3.38 10.44 -11.53
CA ARG A 147 -2.03 10.41 -10.95
C ARG A 147 -1.66 8.97 -10.62
N PRO A 148 -0.52 8.47 -11.11
CA PRO A 148 -0.04 7.14 -10.75
C PRO A 148 0.29 7.05 -9.26
N ASP A 149 0.14 5.85 -8.69
CA ASP A 149 0.64 5.55 -7.36
C ASP A 149 1.99 4.86 -7.47
N ILE A 150 2.87 5.21 -6.55
CA ILE A 150 4.23 4.68 -6.47
C ILE A 150 4.35 3.92 -5.16
N VAL A 151 4.84 2.70 -5.23
CA VAL A 151 5.06 1.85 -4.07
C VAL A 151 6.40 1.12 -4.20
N GLU A 152 7.02 0.88 -3.07
CA GLU A 152 8.19 0.01 -2.98
C GLU A 152 7.73 -1.44 -2.81
N ILE A 153 8.27 -2.33 -3.64
CA ILE A 153 7.94 -3.75 -3.64
C ILE A 153 9.25 -4.55 -3.55
N ALA A 154 9.26 -5.53 -2.66
CA ALA A 154 10.39 -6.44 -2.57
C ALA A 154 10.31 -7.56 -3.61
N LEU A 155 11.47 -8.12 -3.88
CA LEU A 155 11.63 -9.29 -4.72
C LEU A 155 12.09 -10.47 -3.86
N SER A 156 11.69 -11.69 -4.22
CA SER A 156 12.18 -12.93 -3.63
C SER A 156 13.39 -13.46 -4.40
N GLY A 157 14.10 -14.42 -3.82
CA GLY A 157 15.25 -15.07 -4.44
C GLY A 157 16.58 -14.46 -4.04
N THR A 158 17.65 -14.95 -4.69
CA THR A 158 19.03 -14.49 -4.47
C THR A 158 19.26 -13.08 -5.06
N LYS A 159 20.39 -12.48 -4.76
CA LYS A 159 20.75 -11.16 -5.32
C LYS A 159 20.77 -11.19 -6.86
N GLU A 160 21.31 -12.25 -7.43
CA GLU A 160 21.42 -12.44 -8.87
C GLU A 160 20.06 -12.64 -9.52
N ASP A 161 19.19 -13.46 -8.93
CA ASP A 161 17.82 -13.67 -9.41
C ASP A 161 17.04 -12.37 -9.46
N LYS A 162 17.15 -11.54 -8.41
CA LYS A 162 16.53 -10.23 -8.33
C LYS A 162 17.01 -9.30 -9.44
N LEU A 163 18.31 -9.24 -9.68
CA LEU A 163 18.88 -8.42 -10.76
C LEU A 163 18.44 -8.93 -12.14
N ASN A 164 18.43 -10.24 -12.37
CA ASN A 164 18.00 -10.84 -13.62
C ASN A 164 16.51 -10.52 -13.87
N PHE A 165 15.67 -10.71 -12.86
CA PHE A 165 14.25 -10.34 -12.94
C PHE A 165 14.06 -8.85 -13.31
N ILE A 166 14.84 -7.97 -12.72
CA ILE A 166 14.78 -6.53 -13.02
C ILE A 166 15.19 -6.29 -14.47
N LYS A 167 16.30 -6.87 -14.93
CA LYS A 167 16.78 -6.73 -16.32
C LYS A 167 15.76 -7.22 -17.35
N GLU A 168 15.11 -8.35 -17.09
CA GLU A 168 14.08 -8.92 -17.96
C GLU A 168 12.82 -8.06 -18.05
N ASN A 169 12.47 -7.34 -16.97
CA ASN A 169 11.25 -6.56 -16.85
C ASN A 169 11.48 -5.04 -16.96
N LEU A 170 12.67 -4.61 -17.37
CA LEU A 170 12.92 -3.21 -17.70
C LEU A 170 11.94 -2.76 -18.78
N ASN A 171 11.20 -1.69 -18.52
CA ASN A 171 10.23 -1.07 -19.42
C ASN A 171 9.01 -1.95 -19.79
N LYS A 172 8.90 -3.17 -19.27
CA LYS A 172 7.74 -4.03 -19.51
C LYS A 172 6.61 -3.74 -18.52
N GLU A 173 5.41 -4.04 -18.93
CA GLU A 173 4.22 -4.01 -18.08
C GLU A 173 4.12 -5.31 -17.30
N ILE A 174 3.97 -5.18 -15.99
CA ILE A 174 3.75 -6.30 -15.07
C ILE A 174 2.27 -6.39 -14.81
N ASN A 175 1.64 -7.47 -15.23
CA ASN A 175 0.22 -7.72 -15.05
C ASN A 175 -0.04 -8.48 -13.72
N PRO A 176 -1.25 -8.39 -13.15
CA PRO A 176 -1.59 -9.12 -11.94
C PRO A 176 -1.50 -10.64 -12.12
N GLN A 177 -1.71 -11.16 -13.34
CA GLN A 177 -1.60 -12.58 -13.66
C GLN A 177 -0.17 -13.12 -13.56
N ASP A 178 0.84 -12.24 -13.74
CA ASP A 178 2.26 -12.59 -13.61
C ASP A 178 2.67 -12.74 -12.13
N VAL A 179 1.87 -12.17 -11.22
CA VAL A 179 2.16 -12.11 -9.78
C VAL A 179 1.29 -13.08 -8.98
N PHE A 180 0.00 -13.16 -9.28
CA PHE A 180 -0.97 -13.94 -8.54
C PHE A 180 -1.53 -15.10 -9.33
N LYS A 181 -1.68 -16.23 -8.66
CA LYS A 181 -2.40 -17.40 -9.16
C LYS A 181 -3.79 -17.48 -8.55
N LEU A 182 -4.70 -18.21 -9.20
CA LEU A 182 -6.01 -18.50 -8.64
C LEU A 182 -5.87 -19.23 -7.30
N LYS A 183 -6.65 -18.83 -6.32
CA LYS A 183 -6.66 -19.36 -4.94
C LYS A 183 -5.46 -18.96 -4.08
N ASP A 184 -4.61 -18.02 -4.51
CA ASP A 184 -3.57 -17.47 -3.65
C ASP A 184 -4.19 -16.72 -2.47
N LEU A 185 -3.63 -16.92 -1.29
CA LEU A 185 -3.91 -16.10 -0.12
C LEU A 185 -3.08 -14.84 -0.18
N VAL A 186 -3.70 -13.69 0.01
CA VAL A 186 -3.05 -12.39 -0.09
C VAL A 186 -3.38 -11.52 1.11
N ASP A 187 -2.39 -10.77 1.57
CA ASP A 187 -2.57 -9.74 2.58
C ASP A 187 -2.85 -8.39 1.90
N THR A 188 -3.86 -7.69 2.39
CA THR A 188 -4.21 -6.37 1.88
C THR A 188 -3.72 -5.27 2.81
N HIS A 189 -2.87 -4.38 2.30
CA HIS A 189 -2.38 -3.22 3.02
C HIS A 189 -3.02 -1.95 2.47
N GLY A 190 -3.76 -1.25 3.29
CA GLY A 190 -4.46 -0.04 2.85
C GLY A 190 -4.98 0.81 4.00
N LEU A 191 -5.44 2.00 3.67
CA LEU A 191 -6.14 2.86 4.60
C LEU A 191 -7.61 2.43 4.63
N THR A 192 -8.11 2.02 5.80
CA THR A 192 -9.48 1.51 5.94
C THR A 192 -10.53 2.55 5.57
N LYS A 193 -10.36 3.81 6.01
CA LYS A 193 -11.25 4.92 5.68
C LYS A 193 -10.53 6.26 5.82
N GLY A 194 -10.45 7.00 4.74
CA GLY A 194 -9.96 8.38 4.76
C GLY A 194 -10.97 9.30 5.42
N LYS A 195 -10.54 10.05 6.42
CA LYS A 195 -11.40 11.02 7.16
C LYS A 195 -10.93 12.47 6.97
N GLY A 196 -9.86 12.69 6.23
CA GLY A 196 -9.27 14.00 6.03
C GLY A 196 -8.85 14.68 7.34
N LEU A 197 -8.97 16.01 7.39
CA LEU A 197 -8.75 16.78 8.58
C LEU A 197 -10.03 16.81 9.42
N GLN A 198 -9.97 16.32 10.65
CA GLN A 198 -11.08 16.34 11.61
C GLN A 198 -10.73 17.18 12.83
N GLY A 199 -11.71 17.94 13.32
CA GLY A 199 -11.60 18.68 14.55
C GLY A 199 -11.56 17.77 15.79
N PRO A 200 -11.11 18.30 16.94
CA PRO A 200 -10.88 17.52 18.15
C PRO A 200 -12.16 16.91 18.73
N VAL A 201 -13.29 17.55 18.57
CA VAL A 201 -14.59 17.05 19.04
C VAL A 201 -14.92 15.71 18.36
N LYS A 202 -14.81 15.64 17.03
CA LYS A 202 -15.10 14.41 16.27
C LYS A 202 -13.98 13.37 16.40
N ARG A 203 -12.74 13.82 16.41
CA ARG A 203 -11.57 12.91 16.43
C ARG A 203 -11.35 12.26 17.79
N PHE A 204 -11.52 13.02 18.87
CA PHE A 204 -11.23 12.57 20.24
C PHE A 204 -12.45 12.50 21.14
N GLY A 205 -13.61 12.98 20.69
CA GLY A 205 -14.85 12.99 21.48
C GLY A 205 -14.77 13.92 22.69
N ILE A 206 -14.03 15.02 22.59
CA ILE A 206 -14.04 16.03 23.65
C ILE A 206 -15.40 16.71 23.75
N GLY A 207 -15.77 17.15 24.94
CA GLY A 207 -17.00 17.88 25.17
C GLY A 207 -17.04 19.23 24.43
N LEU A 208 -18.23 19.59 23.97
CA LEU A 208 -18.47 20.94 23.46
C LEU A 208 -18.35 21.95 24.60
N ARG A 209 -17.86 23.14 24.29
CA ARG A 209 -17.94 24.27 25.21
C ARG A 209 -19.40 24.70 25.40
N GLN A 210 -19.62 25.52 26.41
CA GLN A 210 -20.93 26.11 26.68
C GLN A 210 -21.46 26.85 25.44
N HIS A 211 -22.76 26.81 25.23
CA HIS A 211 -23.45 27.40 24.07
C HIS A 211 -23.18 28.90 23.90
N LYS A 212 -22.97 29.63 25.00
CA LYS A 212 -22.61 31.06 25.01
C LYS A 212 -21.10 31.34 24.76
N SER A 213 -20.32 30.35 24.35
CA SER A 213 -18.87 30.56 24.11
C SER A 213 -18.64 31.47 22.91
N GLU A 214 -18.06 32.63 23.13
CA GLU A 214 -17.82 33.69 22.14
C GLU A 214 -16.89 33.22 21.01
N LYS A 215 -15.84 32.49 21.35
CA LYS A 215 -14.80 32.03 20.38
C LYS A 215 -15.07 30.65 19.78
N GLY A 216 -16.30 30.20 19.75
CA GLY A 216 -16.72 28.93 19.18
C GLY A 216 -16.70 27.74 20.14
N GLN A 217 -17.57 26.79 19.89
CA GLN A 217 -17.85 25.65 20.78
C GLN A 217 -16.97 24.45 20.54
N ARG A 218 -16.48 24.26 19.32
CA ARG A 218 -15.75 23.05 18.87
C ARG A 218 -14.24 23.13 19.00
N LYS A 219 -13.75 23.99 19.86
CA LYS A 219 -12.31 24.16 20.12
C LYS A 219 -11.89 23.44 21.40
N VAL A 220 -10.65 22.99 21.41
CA VAL A 220 -9.97 22.60 22.65
C VAL A 220 -9.83 23.84 23.51
N GLY A 221 -9.85 23.71 24.84
CA GLY A 221 -9.61 24.80 25.76
C GLY A 221 -8.16 25.33 25.66
N SER A 222 -7.62 25.73 26.77
CA SER A 222 -6.19 26.03 26.87
C SER A 222 -5.39 24.74 26.62
N ILE A 223 -4.33 24.86 25.86
CA ILE A 223 -3.40 23.75 25.56
C ILE A 223 -1.98 24.02 26.12
N GLY A 224 -1.92 24.98 26.99
CA GLY A 224 -0.67 25.39 27.61
C GLY A 224 -0.06 26.62 26.96
#